data_cddd355b50fd65c2173fcaa071489bdc
#
_entry.id   cddd355b50fd65c2173fcaa071489bdc
#
_cell.length_a   1.000
_cell.length_b   1.000
_cell.length_c   1.000
_cell.angle_alpha   90.00
_cell.angle_beta   90.00
_cell.angle_gamma   90.00
#
_symmetry.space_group_name_H-M   'P 1'
#
loop_
_entity.id
_entity.type
_entity.pdbx_description
1 polymer ?
#
loop_
_entity_poly.entity_id
_entity_poly.type
_entity_poly.pdbx_seq_one_letter_code
_entity_poly.pdbx_strand_id
1 'polypeptide(L)' 'MDKTPSHYQGSIQPIDLINAQDLNFNLGNVVKYVCRAGKKQGENILSDLEKAKNYINYEIERIKKNE' A
#
# COMPACT_ATOMS: atom_id res chain seq x y z
N MET A 1 -0.98 22.58 -7.75
CA MET A 1 -2.17 22.15 -8.47
C MET A 1 -2.75 20.91 -7.82
N ASP A 2 -4.05 20.90 -7.70
CA ASP A 2 -4.74 19.77 -7.12
C ASP A 2 -4.92 18.67 -8.16
N LYS A 3 -4.36 17.54 -7.88
CA LYS A 3 -4.47 16.38 -8.76
C LYS A 3 -5.58 15.44 -8.36
N THR A 4 -6.24 15.72 -7.25
CA THR A 4 -7.26 14.83 -6.72
C THR A 4 -8.56 15.03 -7.46
N PRO A 5 -9.07 14.01 -8.15
CA PRO A 5 -10.39 14.12 -8.77
C PRO A 5 -11.45 14.42 -7.74
N SER A 6 -12.50 15.07 -8.18
CA SER A 6 -13.55 15.49 -7.25
C SER A 6 -14.20 14.32 -6.54
N HIS A 7 -14.23 13.14 -7.16
CA HIS A 7 -14.86 11.98 -6.51
C HIS A 7 -14.02 11.40 -5.38
N TYR A 8 -12.82 11.93 -5.18
CA TYR A 8 -11.98 11.53 -4.05
C TYR A 8 -12.12 12.48 -2.87
N GLN A 9 -13.08 13.36 -2.91
CA GLN A 9 -13.23 14.36 -1.87
C GLN A 9 -13.18 13.71 -0.49
N GLY A 10 -12.33 14.24 0.36
CA GLY A 10 -12.20 13.77 1.71
C GLY A 10 -11.40 12.49 1.87
N SER A 11 -10.86 11.97 0.78
CA SER A 11 -10.06 10.75 0.87
C SER A 11 -8.89 10.80 -0.07
N ILE A 12 -7.84 10.08 0.30
CA ILE A 12 -6.64 9.94 -0.51
C ILE A 12 -6.57 8.49 -0.95
N GLN A 13 -6.39 8.28 -2.23
CA GLN A 13 -6.23 6.93 -2.74
C GLN A 13 -4.84 6.41 -2.44
N PRO A 14 -4.69 5.10 -2.21
CA PRO A 14 -3.36 4.54 -1.96
C PRO A 14 -2.35 4.90 -3.04
N ILE A 15 -2.76 4.92 -4.31
CA ILE A 15 -1.84 5.24 -5.40
C ILE A 15 -1.32 6.66 -5.29
N ASP A 16 -2.14 7.57 -4.77
CA ASP A 16 -1.69 8.96 -4.60
C ASP A 16 -0.57 9.04 -3.57
N LEU A 17 -0.72 8.33 -2.47
CA LEU A 17 0.30 8.30 -1.44
C LEU A 17 1.57 7.62 -1.94
N ILE A 18 1.41 6.51 -2.63
CA ILE A 18 2.54 5.76 -3.17
C ILE A 18 3.37 6.65 -4.09
N ASN A 19 2.69 7.39 -4.97
CA ASN A 19 3.39 8.27 -5.89
C ASN A 19 4.00 9.47 -5.18
N ALA A 20 3.26 10.06 -4.24
CA ALA A 20 3.74 11.24 -3.52
C ALA A 20 5.00 10.93 -2.71
N GLN A 21 5.08 9.74 -2.15
CA GLN A 21 6.21 9.33 -1.33
C GLN A 21 7.26 8.57 -2.13
N ASP A 22 7.04 8.40 -3.42
CA ASP A 22 7.99 7.72 -4.29
C ASP A 22 8.34 6.33 -3.78
N LEU A 23 7.33 5.59 -3.37
CA LEU A 23 7.53 4.26 -2.81
C LEU A 23 7.81 3.25 -3.91
N ASN A 24 8.69 2.30 -3.61
CA ASN A 24 8.97 1.24 -4.54
C ASN A 24 7.84 0.20 -4.55
N PHE A 25 8.00 -0.83 -5.36
CA PHE A 25 6.97 -1.83 -5.55
C PHE A 25 6.56 -2.50 -4.23
N ASN A 26 7.53 -2.93 -3.45
CA ASN A 26 7.22 -3.63 -2.20
C ASN A 26 6.50 -2.71 -1.23
N LEU A 27 7.04 -1.51 -1.01
CA LEU A 27 6.43 -0.57 -0.07
C LEU A 27 5.07 -0.10 -0.57
N GLY A 28 4.93 0.07 -1.88
CA GLY A 28 3.64 0.43 -2.45
C GLY A 28 2.58 -0.63 -2.17
N ASN A 29 2.96 -1.90 -2.27
CA ASN A 29 2.03 -2.98 -1.98
C ASN A 29 1.68 -3.05 -0.49
N VAL A 30 2.63 -2.72 0.39
CA VAL A 30 2.31 -2.62 1.82
C VAL A 30 1.20 -1.60 2.03
N VAL A 31 1.37 -0.42 1.45
CA VAL A 31 0.37 0.65 1.58
C VAL A 31 -0.98 0.19 1.03
N LYS A 32 -0.95 -0.43 -0.15
CA LYS A 32 -2.19 -0.89 -0.80
C LYS A 32 -2.95 -1.87 0.09
N TYR A 33 -2.28 -2.86 0.62
CA TYR A 33 -2.96 -3.88 1.40
C TYR A 33 -3.37 -3.39 2.77
N VAL A 34 -2.58 -2.51 3.38
CA VAL A 34 -2.95 -1.91 4.65
C VAL A 34 -4.22 -1.07 4.47
N CYS A 35 -4.26 -0.27 3.42
CA CYS A 35 -5.43 0.59 3.18
C CYS A 35 -6.67 -0.22 2.84
N ARG A 36 -6.50 -1.39 2.24
CA ARG A 36 -7.61 -2.22 1.82
C ARG A 36 -8.13 -3.11 2.93
N ALA A 37 -7.32 -3.38 3.94
CA ALA A 37 -7.62 -4.36 4.97
C ALA A 37 -8.96 -4.04 5.65
N GLY A 38 -9.88 -4.99 5.56
CA GLY A 38 -11.17 -4.87 6.22
C GLY A 38 -12.17 -3.97 5.53
N LYS A 39 -11.82 -3.38 4.40
CA LYS A 39 -12.71 -2.43 3.74
C LYS A 39 -13.41 -3.00 2.52
N LYS A 40 -12.81 -4.01 1.90
CA LYS A 40 -13.40 -4.60 0.71
C LYS A 40 -14.33 -5.71 1.11
N GLN A 41 -15.56 -5.62 0.65
CA GLN A 41 -16.56 -6.63 0.98
C GLN A 41 -16.12 -7.98 0.45
N GLY A 42 -16.28 -9.00 1.28
CA GLY A 42 -15.90 -10.34 0.90
C GLY A 42 -14.43 -10.66 1.09
N GLU A 43 -13.64 -9.67 1.45
CA GLU A 43 -12.23 -9.88 1.69
C GLU A 43 -11.98 -10.15 3.16
N ASN A 44 -11.03 -11.03 3.41
CA ASN A 44 -10.60 -11.35 4.77
C ASN A 44 -9.53 -10.33 5.18
N ILE A 45 -9.81 -9.57 6.24
CA ILE A 45 -8.87 -8.57 6.71
C ILE A 45 -7.51 -9.22 7.05
N LEU A 46 -7.54 -10.40 7.63
CA LEU A 46 -6.30 -11.08 7.98
C LEU A 46 -5.48 -11.42 6.73
N SER A 47 -6.17 -11.81 5.65
CA SER A 47 -5.49 -12.11 4.40
C SER A 47 -4.75 -10.87 3.88
N ASP A 48 -5.40 -9.71 3.92
CA ASP A 48 -4.76 -8.47 3.46
C ASP A 48 -3.57 -8.10 4.36
N LEU A 49 -3.71 -8.29 5.65
CA LEU A 49 -2.60 -7.99 6.57
C LEU A 49 -1.42 -8.94 6.35
N GLU A 50 -1.72 -10.22 6.04
CA GLU A 50 -0.65 -11.16 5.73
C GLU A 50 0.08 -10.76 4.44
N LYS A 51 -0.65 -10.28 3.46
CA LYS A 51 -0.03 -9.81 2.23
C LYS A 51 0.86 -8.60 2.50
N ALA A 52 0.39 -7.66 3.31
CA ALA A 52 1.21 -6.51 3.68
C ALA A 52 2.49 -6.97 4.38
N LYS A 53 2.36 -7.91 5.29
CA LYS A 53 3.51 -8.45 6.01
C LYS A 53 4.51 -9.08 5.04
N ASN A 54 4.02 -9.83 4.06
CA ASN A 54 4.88 -10.47 3.09
C ASN A 54 5.68 -9.46 2.30
N TYR A 55 5.06 -8.36 1.90
CA TYR A 55 5.77 -7.32 1.13
C TYR A 55 6.77 -6.58 2.00
N ILE A 56 6.48 -6.40 3.29
CA ILE A 56 7.47 -5.85 4.20
C ILE A 56 8.68 -6.77 4.27
N ASN A 57 8.44 -8.07 4.38
CA ASN A 57 9.54 -9.04 4.43
C ASN A 57 10.35 -9.04 3.14
N TYR A 58 9.68 -8.95 1.99
CA TYR A 58 10.40 -8.87 0.72
C TYR A 58 11.33 -7.66 0.70
N GLU A 59 10.86 -6.53 1.23
CA GLU A 59 11.67 -5.32 1.21
C GLU A 59 12.87 -5.46 2.15
N ILE A 60 12.65 -6.04 3.32
CA ILE A 60 13.74 -6.27 4.27
C ILE A 60 14.80 -7.17 3.63
N GLU A 61 14.37 -8.24 2.99
CA GLU A 61 15.31 -9.16 2.35
C GLU A 61 16.06 -8.49 1.21
N ARG A 62 15.38 -7.65 0.44
CA ARG A 62 16.03 -6.94 -0.65
C ARG A 62 17.14 -6.03 -0.13
N ILE A 63 16.87 -5.32 0.96
CA ILE A 63 17.85 -4.41 1.54
C ILE A 63 19.03 -5.20 2.11
N LYS A 64 18.74 -6.31 2.77
CA LYS A 64 19.81 -7.15 3.34
C LYS A 64 20.74 -7.70 2.28
N LYS A 65 20.17 -8.07 1.13
CA LYS A 65 21.01 -8.62 0.05
C LYS A 65 21.96 -7.58 -0.53
N ASN A 66 21.63 -6.32 -0.38
CA ASN A 66 22.44 -5.24 -0.94
C ASN A 66 23.40 -4.64 0.07
N GLU A 67 23.43 -5.17 1.28
CA GLU A 67 24.40 -4.74 2.28
C GLU A 67 25.74 -5.49 2.14
#